data_3dd91e2a13fda217bea58656f7c53649
#
_entry.id   3dd91e2a13fda217bea58656f7c53649
#
_cell.length_a   1.000
_cell.length_b   1.000
_cell.length_c   1.000
_cell.angle_alpha   90.00
_cell.angle_beta   90.00
_cell.angle_gamma   90.00
#
_symmetry.space_group_name_H-M   'P 1'
#
loop_
_entity.id
_entity.type
_entity.pdbx_description
1 polymer ?
#
loop_
_entity_poly.entity_id
_entity_poly.type
_entity_poly.pdbx_seq_one_letter_code
_entity_poly.pdbx_strand_id
1 'polypeptide(L)'
;MGTQFFWVFDIAIAAILVAFIFMGVRKGLAATVAGAISLVIAFIITLPLSGIISDVIYENLIRNAVTDEINNQIGTAIDGTLIAEIKSVDMSKAKINGRALSSFDIQTDSSGKYSLDLSNLDLTETGIKDVDLSVFGITSDSVDYSSVNLGTVVLTLDDINTYGTEKIVLASVLSDNISNGTAFGSIATAVEKMADTIPVLMSGVSESVTSGDRSVINDVVLSILGAETDDFARAITDDMVKPILLVPMRALIFIVLFAIIAIILNVVATLLKLVNKIPLIGSVNKILGAVAGAAEAAVVILLVCIFIQVIVVLSGNGLIFLNTMTIDETFVFKKIYYFEFLDFLA
;
A
#
# COMPACT_ATOMS: atom_id res chain seq x y z
N MET A 1 -22.30 -10.75 10.70
CA MET A 1 -22.48 -12.11 11.28
C MET A 1 -21.20 -12.68 11.90
N GLY A 2 -20.01 -12.19 11.61
CA GLY A 2 -18.73 -12.72 12.13
C GLY A 2 -18.33 -12.27 13.53
N THR A 3 -18.85 -11.12 13.98
CA THR A 3 -18.45 -10.49 15.25
C THR A 3 -18.70 -11.35 16.51
N GLN A 4 -19.58 -12.37 16.45
CA GLN A 4 -19.80 -13.28 17.59
C GLN A 4 -18.56 -14.17 17.90
N PHE A 5 -17.58 -14.23 17.02
CA PHE A 5 -16.40 -15.10 17.16
C PHE A 5 -15.12 -14.32 17.55
N PHE A 6 -15.24 -13.03 17.93
CA PHE A 6 -14.10 -12.19 18.34
C PHE A 6 -13.22 -12.84 19.42
N TRP A 7 -13.83 -13.56 20.37
CA TRP A 7 -13.13 -14.21 21.47
C TRP A 7 -12.17 -15.32 21.03
N VAL A 8 -12.34 -15.86 19.80
CA VAL A 8 -11.45 -16.91 19.25
C VAL A 8 -10.03 -16.40 19.13
N PHE A 9 -9.83 -15.13 18.72
CA PHE A 9 -8.50 -14.52 18.58
C PHE A 9 -7.81 -14.37 19.92
N ASP A 10 -8.52 -13.91 20.95
CA ASP A 10 -7.97 -13.76 22.29
C ASP A 10 -7.62 -15.13 22.90
N ILE A 11 -8.46 -16.15 22.69
CA ILE A 11 -8.17 -17.52 23.12
C ILE A 11 -6.97 -18.09 22.36
N ALA A 12 -6.86 -17.84 21.05
CA ALA A 12 -5.71 -18.32 20.25
C ALA A 12 -4.41 -17.74 20.78
N ILE A 13 -4.34 -16.44 21.07
CA ILE A 13 -3.17 -15.81 21.70
C ILE A 13 -2.87 -16.43 23.05
N ALA A 14 -3.87 -16.58 23.92
CA ALA A 14 -3.69 -17.18 25.23
C ALA A 14 -3.18 -18.63 25.13
N ALA A 15 -3.73 -19.40 24.18
CA ALA A 15 -3.30 -20.78 23.93
C ALA A 15 -1.85 -20.86 23.44
N ILE A 16 -1.44 -19.98 22.50
CA ILE A 16 -0.06 -19.88 22.02
C ILE A 16 0.86 -19.55 23.21
N LEU A 17 0.52 -18.53 23.99
CA LEU A 17 1.33 -18.11 25.14
C LEU A 17 1.50 -19.25 26.16
N VAL A 18 0.41 -19.89 26.54
CA VAL A 18 0.43 -21.01 27.50
C VAL A 18 1.24 -22.19 26.96
N ALA A 19 1.05 -22.53 25.67
CA ALA A 19 1.78 -23.63 25.04
C ALA A 19 3.30 -23.38 25.04
N PHE A 20 3.74 -22.19 24.68
CA PHE A 20 5.17 -21.85 24.64
C PHE A 20 5.78 -21.73 26.03
N ILE A 21 5.07 -21.16 27.00
CA ILE A 21 5.50 -21.17 28.41
C ILE A 21 5.68 -22.61 28.89
N PHE A 22 4.71 -23.48 28.66
CA PHE A 22 4.77 -24.89 29.05
C PHE A 22 5.93 -25.62 28.37
N MET A 23 6.14 -25.39 27.05
CA MET A 23 7.28 -25.95 26.34
C MET A 23 8.62 -25.43 26.93
N GLY A 24 8.69 -24.15 27.25
CA GLY A 24 9.88 -23.54 27.86
C GLY A 24 10.19 -24.13 29.24
N VAL A 25 9.16 -24.38 30.08
CA VAL A 25 9.33 -25.10 31.38
C VAL A 25 9.89 -26.51 31.18
N ARG A 26 9.42 -27.21 30.15
CA ARG A 26 9.85 -28.61 29.86
C ARG A 26 11.25 -28.67 29.25
N LYS A 27 11.56 -27.78 28.30
CA LYS A 27 12.87 -27.74 27.62
C LYS A 27 13.98 -27.15 28.52
N GLY A 28 13.60 -26.26 29.43
CA GLY A 28 14.53 -25.49 30.27
C GLY A 28 15.14 -24.29 29.51
N LEU A 29 15.84 -23.42 30.27
CA LEU A 29 16.35 -22.13 29.78
C LEU A 29 17.25 -22.29 28.53
N ALA A 30 18.24 -23.17 28.61
CA ALA A 30 19.24 -23.26 27.55
C ALA A 30 18.64 -23.61 26.17
N ALA A 31 17.71 -24.58 26.15
CA ALA A 31 17.06 -25.00 24.91
C ALA A 31 16.10 -23.92 24.37
N THR A 32 15.37 -23.25 25.27
CA THR A 32 14.40 -22.20 24.91
C THR A 32 15.14 -20.94 24.45
N VAL A 33 16.22 -20.53 25.11
CA VAL A 33 17.04 -19.38 24.67
C VAL A 33 17.67 -19.64 23.29
N ALA A 34 18.16 -20.87 23.04
CA ALA A 34 18.67 -21.21 21.73
C ALA A 34 17.58 -21.10 20.63
N GLY A 35 16.34 -21.51 20.93
CA GLY A 35 15.19 -21.31 20.06
C GLY A 35 14.88 -19.83 19.82
N ALA A 36 14.81 -19.04 20.90
CA ALA A 36 14.57 -17.61 20.81
C ALA A 36 15.65 -16.87 19.99
N ILE A 37 16.93 -17.20 20.22
CA ILE A 37 18.04 -16.66 19.39
C ILE A 37 17.87 -17.04 17.93
N SER A 38 17.51 -18.29 17.63
CA SER A 38 17.28 -18.73 16.25
C SER A 38 16.15 -17.93 15.58
N LEU A 39 15.06 -17.63 16.30
CA LEU A 39 13.96 -16.79 15.79
C LEU A 39 14.42 -15.36 15.54
N VAL A 40 15.20 -14.76 16.45
CA VAL A 40 15.74 -13.40 16.26
C VAL A 40 16.68 -13.35 15.06
N ILE A 41 17.57 -14.32 14.90
CA ILE A 41 18.46 -14.40 13.74
C ILE A 41 17.64 -14.59 12.46
N ALA A 42 16.63 -15.47 12.48
CA ALA A 42 15.74 -15.65 11.34
C ALA A 42 15.07 -14.33 10.95
N PHE A 43 14.57 -13.58 11.93
CA PHE A 43 13.93 -12.28 11.70
C PHE A 43 14.90 -11.28 11.03
N ILE A 44 16.10 -11.12 11.59
CA ILE A 44 17.12 -10.18 11.08
C ILE A 44 17.51 -10.52 9.63
N ILE A 45 17.65 -11.82 9.31
CA ILE A 45 18.00 -12.26 7.96
C ILE A 45 16.82 -12.08 7.00
N THR A 46 15.61 -12.42 7.44
CA THR A 46 14.42 -12.41 6.57
C THR A 46 13.99 -11.00 6.19
N LEU A 47 14.16 -10.03 7.10
CA LEU A 47 13.68 -8.66 6.90
C LEU A 47 14.23 -8.03 5.59
N PRO A 48 15.54 -7.90 5.36
CA PRO A 48 16.04 -7.37 4.09
C PRO A 48 15.81 -8.31 2.91
N LEU A 49 15.82 -9.63 3.14
CA LEU A 49 15.70 -10.61 2.08
C LEU A 49 14.30 -10.62 1.47
N SER A 50 13.25 -10.41 2.28
CA SER A 50 11.87 -10.31 1.80
C SER A 50 11.66 -9.14 0.86
N GLY A 51 12.28 -7.97 1.13
CA GLY A 51 12.26 -6.82 0.25
C GLY A 51 12.91 -7.14 -1.11
N ILE A 52 14.14 -7.64 -1.10
CA ILE A 52 14.87 -7.97 -2.34
C ILE A 52 14.09 -8.98 -3.19
N ILE A 53 13.55 -10.04 -2.58
CA ILE A 53 12.82 -11.08 -3.31
C ILE A 53 11.49 -10.56 -3.84
N SER A 54 10.77 -9.72 -3.08
CA SER A 54 9.52 -9.14 -3.57
C SER A 54 9.75 -8.20 -4.74
N ASP A 55 10.79 -7.38 -4.71
CA ASP A 55 11.15 -6.51 -5.83
C ASP A 55 11.50 -7.32 -7.08
N VAL A 56 12.29 -8.39 -6.94
CA VAL A 56 12.63 -9.30 -8.06
C VAL A 56 11.38 -9.98 -8.63
N ILE A 57 10.47 -10.45 -7.79
CA ILE A 57 9.21 -11.08 -8.25
C ILE A 57 8.34 -10.05 -8.95
N TYR A 58 8.20 -8.85 -8.38
CA TYR A 58 7.43 -7.78 -9.00
C TYR A 58 7.97 -7.43 -10.38
N GLU A 59 9.25 -7.08 -10.48
CA GLU A 59 9.85 -6.61 -11.74
C GLU A 59 9.84 -7.69 -12.85
N ASN A 60 10.01 -8.97 -12.51
CA ASN A 60 10.15 -10.03 -13.52
C ASN A 60 8.85 -10.74 -13.85
N LEU A 61 7.87 -10.80 -12.94
CA LEU A 61 6.65 -11.60 -13.13
C LEU A 61 5.39 -10.76 -13.18
N ILE A 62 5.29 -9.69 -12.39
CA ILE A 62 4.03 -8.97 -12.19
C ILE A 62 3.98 -7.71 -13.04
N ARG A 63 5.04 -6.91 -13.05
CA ARG A 63 5.09 -5.60 -13.69
C ARG A 63 4.59 -5.64 -15.14
N ASN A 64 5.16 -6.51 -15.97
CA ASN A 64 4.79 -6.58 -17.38
C ASN A 64 3.33 -7.02 -17.56
N ALA A 65 2.88 -8.01 -16.79
CA ALA A 65 1.50 -8.48 -16.89
C ALA A 65 0.48 -7.38 -16.52
N VAL A 66 0.79 -6.58 -15.50
CA VAL A 66 -0.04 -5.42 -15.10
C VAL A 66 0.02 -4.32 -16.14
N THR A 67 1.21 -3.98 -16.63
CA THR A 67 1.38 -2.96 -17.69
C THR A 67 0.63 -3.35 -18.96
N ASP A 68 0.72 -4.60 -19.39
CA ASP A 68 0.03 -5.10 -20.58
C ASP A 68 -1.50 -5.05 -20.40
N GLU A 69 -2.02 -5.40 -19.23
CA GLU A 69 -3.46 -5.31 -18.95
C GLU A 69 -3.94 -3.84 -18.94
N ILE A 70 -3.18 -2.93 -18.32
CA ILE A 70 -3.48 -1.48 -18.38
C ILE A 70 -3.47 -0.99 -19.82
N ASN A 71 -2.45 -1.33 -20.61
CA ASN A 71 -2.38 -0.96 -22.04
C ASN A 71 -3.59 -1.48 -22.83
N ASN A 72 -4.00 -2.72 -22.61
CA ASN A 72 -5.13 -3.33 -23.29
C ASN A 72 -6.46 -2.63 -22.98
N GLN A 73 -6.64 -2.13 -21.76
CA GLN A 73 -7.90 -1.52 -21.33
C GLN A 73 -7.92 -0.01 -21.61
N ILE A 74 -6.81 0.68 -21.37
CA ILE A 74 -6.74 2.14 -21.46
C ILE A 74 -6.26 2.59 -22.84
N GLY A 75 -5.34 1.85 -23.47
CA GLY A 75 -4.73 2.23 -24.75
C GLY A 75 -5.70 2.40 -25.93
N THR A 76 -6.93 1.90 -25.80
CA THR A 76 -8.02 2.17 -26.75
C THR A 76 -8.79 3.46 -26.44
N ALA A 77 -8.71 3.96 -25.22
CA ALA A 77 -9.43 5.15 -24.76
C ALA A 77 -8.52 6.39 -24.70
N ILE A 78 -7.26 6.19 -24.36
CA ILE A 78 -6.24 7.26 -24.25
C ILE A 78 -5.09 6.90 -25.17
N ASP A 79 -5.02 7.48 -26.34
CA ASP A 79 -3.90 7.29 -27.26
C ASP A 79 -2.78 8.31 -27.00
N GLY A 80 -1.61 8.03 -27.59
CA GLY A 80 -0.44 8.92 -27.46
C GLY A 80 -0.68 10.33 -28.02
N THR A 81 -1.61 10.49 -28.95
CA THR A 81 -1.99 11.78 -29.55
C THR A 81 -2.69 12.65 -28.51
N LEU A 82 -3.69 12.11 -27.84
CA LEU A 82 -4.41 12.81 -26.78
C LEU A 82 -3.48 13.20 -25.62
N ILE A 83 -2.59 12.31 -25.21
CA ILE A 83 -1.60 12.61 -24.18
C ILE A 83 -0.70 13.76 -24.63
N ALA A 84 -0.24 13.76 -25.89
CA ALA A 84 0.57 14.83 -26.44
C ALA A 84 -0.18 16.17 -26.48
N GLU A 85 -1.47 16.15 -26.86
CA GLU A 85 -2.33 17.34 -26.85
C GLU A 85 -2.52 17.89 -25.43
N ILE A 86 -2.83 17.04 -24.44
CA ILE A 86 -2.96 17.45 -23.05
C ILE A 86 -1.64 18.04 -22.52
N LYS A 87 -0.50 17.43 -22.84
CA LYS A 87 0.81 17.96 -22.47
C LYS A 87 1.19 19.26 -23.18
N SER A 88 0.56 19.57 -24.30
CA SER A 88 0.77 20.84 -25.01
C SER A 88 0.01 22.01 -24.39
N VAL A 89 -0.89 21.75 -23.45
CA VAL A 89 -1.60 22.79 -22.69
C VAL A 89 -0.61 23.64 -21.90
N ASP A 90 -0.58 24.93 -22.21
CA ASP A 90 0.37 25.88 -21.59
C ASP A 90 -0.22 26.45 -20.29
N MET A 91 -0.06 25.70 -19.21
CA MET A 91 -0.53 26.11 -17.88
C MET A 91 0.18 27.34 -17.32
N SER A 92 1.29 27.80 -17.90
CA SER A 92 1.94 29.06 -17.49
C SER A 92 1.04 30.28 -17.77
N LYS A 93 0.08 30.16 -18.69
CA LYS A 93 -0.92 31.18 -19.00
C LYS A 93 -2.18 31.13 -18.11
N ALA A 94 -2.31 30.11 -17.29
CA ALA A 94 -3.41 30.04 -16.31
C ALA A 94 -3.32 31.18 -15.31
N LYS A 95 -4.48 31.70 -14.92
CA LYS A 95 -4.58 32.82 -13.98
C LYS A 95 -5.50 32.48 -12.83
N ILE A 96 -5.13 32.84 -11.62
CA ILE A 96 -5.97 32.75 -10.42
C ILE A 96 -6.32 34.17 -10.01
N ASN A 97 -7.61 34.52 -9.98
CA ASN A 97 -8.04 35.89 -9.68
C ASN A 97 -7.32 36.97 -10.53
N GLY A 98 -7.08 36.66 -11.82
CA GLY A 98 -6.42 37.54 -12.77
C GLY A 98 -4.90 37.64 -12.65
N ARG A 99 -4.27 36.89 -11.76
CA ARG A 99 -2.80 36.79 -11.62
C ARG A 99 -2.29 35.48 -12.22
N ALA A 100 -1.14 35.52 -12.88
CA ALA A 100 -0.54 34.31 -13.42
C ALA A 100 -0.31 33.24 -12.34
N LEU A 101 -0.58 31.97 -12.67
CA LEU A 101 -0.38 30.83 -11.76
C LEU A 101 1.06 30.80 -11.20
N SER A 102 2.05 31.08 -12.04
CA SER A 102 3.45 31.14 -11.66
C SER A 102 3.83 32.23 -10.65
N SER A 103 2.93 33.19 -10.39
CA SER A 103 3.13 34.29 -9.42
C SER A 103 2.58 34.00 -8.03
N PHE A 104 1.96 32.83 -7.82
CA PHE A 104 1.44 32.44 -6.53
C PHE A 104 2.49 31.70 -5.73
N ASP A 105 2.77 32.23 -4.53
CA ASP A 105 3.52 31.48 -3.52
C ASP A 105 2.61 30.40 -2.92
N ILE A 106 3.04 29.17 -3.02
CA ILE A 106 2.36 28.05 -2.39
C ILE A 106 2.54 28.19 -0.88
N GLN A 107 1.43 28.38 -0.17
CA GLN A 107 1.46 28.58 1.28
C GLN A 107 1.58 27.24 2.01
N THR A 108 2.45 27.22 3.01
CA THR A 108 2.61 26.06 3.91
C THR A 108 1.73 26.25 5.12
N ASP A 109 0.89 25.30 5.43
CA ASP A 109 0.10 25.28 6.66
C ASP A 109 0.96 24.88 7.88
N SER A 110 0.37 24.97 9.09
CA SER A 110 1.05 24.62 10.35
C SER A 110 1.45 23.12 10.46
N SER A 111 0.94 22.26 9.56
CA SER A 111 1.29 20.84 9.48
C SER A 111 2.36 20.54 8.43
N GLY A 112 2.87 21.56 7.74
CA GLY A 112 3.87 21.40 6.66
C GLY A 112 3.28 21.01 5.32
N LYS A 113 1.94 21.04 5.17
CA LYS A 113 1.27 20.82 3.90
C LYS A 113 1.16 22.12 3.10
N TYR A 114 1.36 22.00 1.81
CA TYR A 114 1.19 23.09 0.87
C TYR A 114 -0.25 23.14 0.38
N SER A 115 -0.80 24.33 0.21
CA SER A 115 -2.15 24.50 -0.32
C SER A 115 -2.21 25.64 -1.32
N LEU A 116 -3.05 25.45 -2.35
CA LEU A 116 -3.32 26.44 -3.37
C LEU A 116 -4.82 26.62 -3.53
N ASP A 117 -5.29 27.85 -3.43
CA ASP A 117 -6.70 28.19 -3.66
C ASP A 117 -6.96 28.37 -5.15
N LEU A 118 -7.70 27.43 -5.74
CA LEU A 118 -8.11 27.38 -7.15
C LEU A 118 -9.60 27.71 -7.33
N SER A 119 -10.18 28.55 -6.44
CA SER A 119 -11.61 28.86 -6.48
C SER A 119 -12.01 29.74 -7.68
N ASN A 120 -11.08 30.36 -8.37
CA ASN A 120 -11.35 31.21 -9.52
C ASN A 120 -10.18 31.13 -10.53
N LEU A 121 -10.08 29.96 -11.16
CA LEU A 121 -9.01 29.62 -12.10
C LEU A 121 -9.49 29.91 -13.53
N ASP A 122 -8.81 30.83 -14.23
CA ASP A 122 -9.01 31.16 -15.63
C ASP A 122 -8.01 30.39 -16.50
N LEU A 123 -8.54 29.54 -17.39
CA LEU A 123 -7.81 28.66 -18.30
C LEU A 123 -8.00 29.06 -19.78
N THR A 124 -8.62 30.18 -20.07
CA THR A 124 -9.01 30.58 -21.43
C THR A 124 -7.84 30.72 -22.41
N GLU A 125 -6.65 31.10 -21.87
CA GLU A 125 -5.45 31.30 -22.68
C GLU A 125 -4.51 30.08 -22.73
N THR A 126 -4.83 28.99 -22.02
CA THR A 126 -3.95 27.81 -21.87
C THR A 126 -3.99 26.86 -23.08
N GLY A 127 -5.00 26.97 -23.93
CA GLY A 127 -5.25 26.05 -25.05
C GLY A 127 -6.01 24.76 -24.63
N ILE A 128 -6.36 24.58 -23.36
CA ILE A 128 -7.08 23.37 -22.88
C ILE A 128 -8.44 23.17 -23.57
N LYS A 129 -9.13 24.26 -23.95
CA LYS A 129 -10.40 24.21 -24.64
C LYS A 129 -10.33 23.60 -26.07
N ASP A 130 -9.12 23.57 -26.65
CA ASP A 130 -8.88 23.09 -28.01
C ASP A 130 -8.52 21.58 -28.01
N VAL A 131 -8.34 20.97 -26.82
CA VAL A 131 -8.09 19.54 -26.64
C VAL A 131 -9.40 18.79 -26.51
N ASP A 132 -9.54 17.68 -27.26
CA ASP A 132 -10.72 16.81 -27.14
C ASP A 132 -10.64 15.96 -25.85
N LEU A 133 -11.26 16.47 -24.78
CA LEU A 133 -11.33 15.83 -23.48
C LEU A 133 -12.60 14.96 -23.31
N SER A 134 -13.34 14.66 -24.38
CA SER A 134 -14.57 13.86 -24.31
C SER A 134 -14.37 12.47 -23.75
N VAL A 135 -13.18 11.91 -23.94
CA VAL A 135 -12.74 10.62 -23.34
C VAL A 135 -12.77 10.65 -21.82
N PHE A 136 -12.51 11.81 -21.22
CA PHE A 136 -12.60 12.04 -19.78
C PHE A 136 -14.01 12.46 -19.33
N GLY A 137 -14.99 12.53 -20.25
CA GLY A 137 -16.34 13.01 -19.98
C GLY A 137 -16.47 14.52 -19.95
N ILE A 138 -15.42 15.24 -20.35
CA ILE A 138 -15.39 16.70 -20.40
C ILE A 138 -15.75 17.13 -21.82
N THR A 139 -16.89 17.75 -22.00
CA THR A 139 -17.26 18.37 -23.28
C THR A 139 -16.99 19.87 -23.25
N SER A 140 -16.66 20.47 -24.39
CA SER A 140 -16.31 21.90 -24.49
C SER A 140 -17.38 22.82 -23.89
N ASP A 141 -18.63 22.38 -23.87
CA ASP A 141 -19.77 23.16 -23.37
C ASP A 141 -20.07 22.86 -21.88
N SER A 142 -19.40 21.88 -21.24
CA SER A 142 -19.65 21.45 -19.86
C SER A 142 -18.83 22.23 -18.83
N VAL A 143 -17.76 22.89 -19.26
CA VAL A 143 -16.82 23.59 -18.36
C VAL A 143 -16.68 25.06 -18.78
N ASP A 144 -16.92 25.97 -17.84
CA ASP A 144 -16.58 27.38 -18.00
C ASP A 144 -15.08 27.59 -17.69
N TYR A 145 -14.24 27.51 -18.73
CA TYR A 145 -12.81 27.70 -18.60
C TYR A 145 -12.37 29.10 -18.16
N SER A 146 -13.29 30.09 -18.13
CA SER A 146 -12.98 31.45 -17.64
C SER A 146 -13.07 31.55 -16.12
N SER A 147 -13.72 30.59 -15.43
CA SER A 147 -13.92 30.61 -13.99
C SER A 147 -14.10 29.20 -13.43
N VAL A 148 -13.05 28.38 -13.52
CA VAL A 148 -13.04 27.03 -12.95
C VAL A 148 -12.87 27.14 -11.42
N ASN A 149 -13.70 26.41 -10.67
CA ASN A 149 -13.64 26.40 -9.21
C ASN A 149 -13.33 25.00 -8.69
N LEU A 150 -12.09 24.76 -8.29
CA LEU A 150 -11.62 23.53 -7.70
C LEU A 150 -11.50 23.59 -6.16
N GLY A 151 -11.79 24.78 -5.58
CA GLY A 151 -11.58 25.03 -4.17
C GLY A 151 -10.10 25.04 -3.78
N THR A 152 -9.80 24.62 -2.57
CA THR A 152 -8.41 24.51 -2.09
C THR A 152 -7.85 23.13 -2.36
N VAL A 153 -6.79 23.08 -3.15
CA VAL A 153 -6.03 21.85 -3.44
C VAL A 153 -4.86 21.76 -2.45
N VAL A 154 -4.74 20.63 -1.79
CA VAL A 154 -3.64 20.34 -0.87
C VAL A 154 -2.56 19.54 -1.60
N LEU A 155 -1.32 19.95 -1.47
CA LEU A 155 -0.17 19.42 -2.20
C LEU A 155 0.87 18.91 -1.20
N THR A 156 1.62 17.89 -1.58
CA THR A 156 2.83 17.50 -0.85
C THR A 156 4.06 18.15 -1.49
N LEU A 157 5.15 18.26 -0.73
CA LEU A 157 6.42 18.74 -1.29
C LEU A 157 6.94 17.78 -2.36
N ASP A 158 6.66 16.50 -2.20
CA ASP A 158 7.07 15.46 -3.14
C ASP A 158 6.34 15.62 -4.49
N ASP A 159 5.03 15.84 -4.48
CA ASP A 159 4.25 16.12 -5.69
C ASP A 159 4.77 17.36 -6.43
N ILE A 160 5.04 18.43 -5.69
CA ILE A 160 5.54 19.67 -6.27
C ILE A 160 6.91 19.47 -6.92
N ASN A 161 7.80 18.72 -6.27
CA ASN A 161 9.15 18.44 -6.79
C ASN A 161 9.11 17.48 -7.98
N THR A 162 8.20 16.52 -7.98
CA THR A 162 8.09 15.49 -9.01
C THR A 162 7.38 16.01 -10.25
N TYR A 163 6.25 16.69 -10.10
CA TYR A 163 5.37 17.04 -11.21
C TYR A 163 5.37 18.55 -11.52
N GLY A 164 5.66 19.40 -10.54
CA GLY A 164 5.53 20.84 -10.63
C GLY A 164 4.08 21.33 -10.52
N THR A 165 3.91 22.57 -10.08
CA THR A 165 2.60 23.17 -9.78
C THR A 165 1.67 23.18 -11.01
N GLU A 166 2.18 23.43 -12.20
CA GLU A 166 1.39 23.51 -13.43
C GLU A 166 0.72 22.19 -13.79
N LYS A 167 1.45 21.07 -13.71
CA LYS A 167 0.89 19.73 -13.98
C LYS A 167 -0.11 19.31 -12.91
N ILE A 168 0.15 19.65 -11.64
CA ILE A 168 -0.76 19.34 -10.54
C ILE A 168 -2.08 20.09 -10.71
N VAL A 169 -2.05 21.37 -11.09
CA VAL A 169 -3.26 22.15 -11.36
C VAL A 169 -4.00 21.56 -12.57
N LEU A 170 -3.30 21.20 -13.64
CA LEU A 170 -3.91 20.56 -14.81
C LEU A 170 -4.57 19.22 -14.41
N ALA A 171 -3.88 18.38 -13.65
CA ALA A 171 -4.42 17.14 -13.14
C ALA A 171 -5.67 17.35 -12.28
N SER A 172 -5.67 18.38 -11.44
CA SER A 172 -6.82 18.72 -10.60
C SER A 172 -8.02 19.18 -11.43
N VAL A 173 -7.78 19.93 -12.52
CA VAL A 173 -8.84 20.32 -13.48
C VAL A 173 -9.45 19.12 -14.17
N LEU A 174 -8.60 18.21 -14.63
CA LEU A 174 -9.04 16.99 -15.29
C LEU A 174 -9.79 16.07 -14.30
N SER A 175 -9.24 15.84 -13.12
CA SER A 175 -9.81 14.93 -12.13
C SER A 175 -11.16 15.40 -11.57
N ASP A 176 -11.38 16.70 -11.45
CA ASP A 176 -12.67 17.24 -10.98
C ASP A 176 -13.83 16.94 -11.96
N ASN A 177 -13.52 16.74 -13.23
CA ASN A 177 -14.49 16.54 -14.30
C ASN A 177 -14.57 15.09 -14.83
N ILE A 178 -13.67 14.22 -14.41
CA ILE A 178 -13.51 12.83 -14.94
C ILE A 178 -14.67 11.87 -14.56
N SER A 179 -15.62 12.26 -13.73
CA SER A 179 -16.56 11.32 -13.09
C SER A 179 -17.41 10.44 -14.05
N ASN A 180 -17.47 10.73 -15.37
CA ASN A 180 -18.34 10.00 -16.31
C ASN A 180 -17.68 9.67 -17.66
N GLY A 181 -16.37 9.79 -17.80
CA GLY A 181 -15.67 9.56 -19.06
C GLY A 181 -15.36 8.08 -19.34
N THR A 182 -15.25 7.73 -20.64
CA THR A 182 -14.87 6.37 -21.07
C THR A 182 -13.46 6.00 -20.63
N ALA A 183 -12.54 6.95 -20.51
CA ALA A 183 -11.19 6.73 -20.00
C ALA A 183 -11.22 6.27 -18.53
N PHE A 184 -12.02 6.93 -17.69
CA PHE A 184 -12.18 6.52 -16.30
C PHE A 184 -12.84 5.13 -16.19
N GLY A 185 -13.88 4.88 -16.99
CA GLY A 185 -14.50 3.56 -17.08
C GLY A 185 -13.51 2.48 -17.53
N SER A 186 -12.58 2.80 -18.44
CA SER A 186 -11.52 1.88 -18.86
C SER A 186 -10.48 1.62 -17.77
N ILE A 187 -10.08 2.64 -17.03
CA ILE A 187 -9.20 2.51 -15.86
C ILE A 187 -9.88 1.64 -14.77
N ALA A 188 -11.13 1.96 -14.44
CA ALA A 188 -11.89 1.19 -13.46
C ALA A 188 -12.03 -0.28 -13.89
N THR A 189 -12.32 -0.54 -15.18
CA THR A 189 -12.42 -1.91 -15.73
C THR A 189 -11.07 -2.63 -15.70
N ALA A 190 -9.95 -1.95 -15.97
CA ALA A 190 -8.62 -2.53 -15.88
C ALA A 190 -8.30 -2.94 -14.43
N VAL A 191 -8.59 -2.06 -13.46
CA VAL A 191 -8.41 -2.33 -12.04
C VAL A 191 -9.31 -3.47 -11.57
N GLU A 192 -10.58 -3.49 -12.00
CA GLU A 192 -11.54 -4.57 -11.67
C GLU A 192 -11.07 -5.92 -12.23
N LYS A 193 -10.62 -5.99 -13.48
CA LYS A 193 -10.06 -7.23 -14.05
C LYS A 193 -8.76 -7.69 -13.36
N MET A 194 -7.92 -6.75 -12.95
CA MET A 194 -6.75 -7.08 -12.14
C MET A 194 -7.18 -7.59 -10.76
N ALA A 195 -8.22 -7.02 -10.16
CA ALA A 195 -8.80 -7.50 -8.92
C ALA A 195 -9.39 -8.91 -9.05
N ASP A 196 -9.97 -9.26 -10.20
CA ASP A 196 -10.44 -10.61 -10.49
C ASP A 196 -9.29 -11.62 -10.69
N THR A 197 -8.19 -11.17 -11.28
CA THR A 197 -7.01 -12.01 -11.57
C THR A 197 -6.12 -12.15 -10.34
N ILE A 198 -6.00 -11.09 -9.53
CA ILE A 198 -5.21 -11.02 -8.30
C ILE A 198 -6.11 -10.43 -7.19
N PRO A 199 -7.21 -11.11 -6.81
CA PRO A 199 -8.23 -10.54 -5.91
C PRO A 199 -7.66 -10.06 -4.59
N VAL A 200 -6.62 -10.74 -4.20
CA VAL A 200 -5.87 -10.63 -2.99
C VAL A 200 -5.11 -9.30 -2.87
N LEU A 201 -4.72 -8.70 -3.99
CA LEU A 201 -3.85 -7.52 -3.99
C LEU A 201 -4.56 -6.22 -4.39
N MET A 202 -5.72 -6.32 -5.04
CA MET A 202 -6.34 -5.19 -5.71
C MET A 202 -7.68 -4.73 -5.13
N SER A 203 -8.20 -5.40 -4.09
CA SER A 203 -9.53 -5.07 -3.56
C SER A 203 -9.64 -3.63 -3.02
N GLY A 204 -8.60 -3.15 -2.34
CA GLY A 204 -8.55 -1.78 -1.83
C GLY A 204 -8.44 -0.72 -2.94
N VAL A 205 -7.66 -1.01 -3.98
CA VAL A 205 -7.51 -0.12 -5.15
C VAL A 205 -8.79 -0.08 -5.96
N SER A 206 -9.41 -1.24 -6.20
CA SER A 206 -10.67 -1.35 -6.92
C SER A 206 -11.78 -0.52 -6.25
N GLU A 207 -11.91 -0.59 -4.93
CA GLU A 207 -12.90 0.19 -4.19
C GLU A 207 -12.65 1.68 -4.31
N SER A 208 -11.41 2.14 -4.16
CA SER A 208 -11.05 3.56 -4.27
C SER A 208 -11.24 4.12 -5.69
N VAL A 209 -10.87 3.35 -6.71
CA VAL A 209 -11.06 3.77 -8.12
C VAL A 209 -12.54 3.72 -8.49
N THR A 210 -13.28 2.68 -8.14
CA THR A 210 -14.71 2.54 -8.50
C THR A 210 -15.61 3.49 -7.70
N SER A 211 -15.21 3.90 -6.49
CA SER A 211 -15.92 4.92 -5.71
C SER A 211 -15.73 6.34 -6.24
N GLY A 212 -14.81 6.56 -7.19
CA GLY A 212 -14.51 7.88 -7.74
C GLY A 212 -13.77 8.78 -6.73
N ASP A 213 -12.91 8.21 -5.90
CA ASP A 213 -12.07 8.98 -4.99
C ASP A 213 -11.17 9.92 -5.79
N ARG A 214 -11.38 11.23 -5.61
CA ARG A 214 -10.66 12.28 -6.34
C ARG A 214 -9.15 12.21 -6.17
N SER A 215 -8.67 11.76 -5.01
CA SER A 215 -7.23 11.65 -4.76
C SER A 215 -6.61 10.61 -5.68
N VAL A 216 -7.24 9.45 -5.78
CA VAL A 216 -6.78 8.34 -6.65
C VAL A 216 -6.87 8.75 -8.13
N ILE A 217 -7.96 9.41 -8.53
CA ILE A 217 -8.11 9.90 -9.91
C ILE A 217 -6.99 10.92 -10.23
N ASN A 218 -6.71 11.84 -9.30
CA ASN A 218 -5.66 12.82 -9.48
C ASN A 218 -4.27 12.17 -9.63
N ASP A 219 -3.96 11.15 -8.84
CA ASP A 219 -2.70 10.42 -8.92
C ASP A 219 -2.56 9.69 -10.26
N VAL A 220 -3.65 9.07 -10.76
CA VAL A 220 -3.67 8.48 -12.12
C VAL A 220 -3.37 9.53 -13.18
N VAL A 221 -4.05 10.68 -13.13
CA VAL A 221 -3.85 11.76 -14.11
C VAL A 221 -2.44 12.32 -14.02
N LEU A 222 -1.90 12.50 -12.80
CA LEU A 222 -0.51 12.95 -12.61
C LEU A 222 0.49 11.96 -13.21
N SER A 223 0.29 10.67 -13.00
CA SER A 223 1.14 9.63 -13.60
C SER A 223 1.09 9.68 -15.14
N ILE A 224 -0.09 9.88 -15.72
CA ILE A 224 -0.26 10.07 -17.19
C ILE A 224 0.47 11.33 -17.66
N LEU A 225 0.34 12.45 -16.96
CA LEU A 225 0.99 13.72 -17.33
C LEU A 225 2.50 13.69 -17.09
N GLY A 226 2.97 12.90 -16.15
CA GLY A 226 4.39 12.69 -15.82
C GLY A 226 5.12 11.78 -16.81
N ALA A 227 4.41 10.77 -17.35
CA ALA A 227 4.99 9.76 -18.24
C ALA A 227 5.47 10.33 -19.58
N GLU A 228 6.41 9.68 -20.24
CA GLU A 228 6.69 9.91 -21.67
C GLU A 228 5.52 9.37 -22.50
N THR A 229 5.32 9.94 -23.71
CA THR A 229 4.08 9.80 -24.50
C THR A 229 3.66 8.34 -24.79
N ASP A 230 4.62 7.41 -24.81
CA ASP A 230 4.40 6.02 -25.20
C ASP A 230 4.41 5.02 -24.01
N ASP A 231 4.51 5.49 -22.75
CA ASP A 231 4.73 4.59 -21.60
C ASP A 231 3.84 4.92 -20.37
N PHE A 232 2.67 5.52 -20.61
CA PHE A 232 1.74 5.89 -19.53
C PHE A 232 1.26 4.70 -18.68
N ALA A 233 1.04 3.54 -19.32
CA ALA A 233 0.63 2.34 -18.59
C ALA A 233 1.72 1.86 -17.64
N ARG A 234 3.00 2.02 -18.04
CA ARG A 234 4.12 1.72 -17.17
C ARG A 234 4.22 2.70 -16.01
N ALA A 235 3.97 4.00 -16.24
CA ALA A 235 3.93 4.99 -15.18
C ALA A 235 2.85 4.67 -14.14
N ILE A 236 1.61 4.38 -14.58
CA ILE A 236 0.53 3.93 -13.68
C ILE A 236 0.95 2.66 -12.92
N THR A 237 1.58 1.70 -13.60
CA THR A 237 2.04 0.46 -12.97
C THR A 237 3.09 0.74 -11.89
N ASP A 238 4.06 1.60 -12.17
CA ASP A 238 5.18 1.86 -11.27
C ASP A 238 4.81 2.82 -10.14
N ASP A 239 4.04 3.87 -10.41
CA ASP A 239 3.75 4.92 -9.44
C ASP A 239 2.55 4.58 -8.55
N MET A 240 1.57 3.83 -9.06
CA MET A 240 0.36 3.50 -8.31
C MET A 240 0.29 2.03 -7.88
N VAL A 241 0.46 1.10 -8.83
CA VAL A 241 0.22 -0.32 -8.56
C VAL A 241 1.36 -0.91 -7.74
N LYS A 242 2.61 -0.58 -8.07
CA LYS A 242 3.80 -1.11 -7.40
C LYS A 242 3.80 -0.87 -5.88
N PRO A 243 3.61 0.35 -5.36
CA PRO A 243 3.61 0.59 -3.91
C PRO A 243 2.56 -0.23 -3.18
N ILE A 244 1.36 -0.36 -3.77
CA ILE A 244 0.24 -1.08 -3.18
C ILE A 244 0.52 -2.59 -3.15
N LEU A 245 1.12 -3.15 -4.20
CA LEU A 245 1.42 -4.57 -4.30
C LEU A 245 2.63 -5.01 -3.48
N LEU A 246 3.65 -4.15 -3.37
CA LEU A 246 4.90 -4.54 -2.69
C LEU A 246 4.72 -4.81 -1.20
N VAL A 247 3.90 -4.04 -0.49
CA VAL A 247 3.71 -4.20 0.96
C VAL A 247 3.16 -5.59 1.32
N PRO A 248 1.99 -6.03 0.79
CA PRO A 248 1.49 -7.37 1.07
C PRO A 248 2.39 -8.48 0.52
N MET A 249 3.05 -8.28 -0.63
CA MET A 249 4.00 -9.24 -1.17
C MET A 249 5.20 -9.44 -0.24
N ARG A 250 5.80 -8.35 0.25
CA ARG A 250 6.92 -8.42 1.22
C ARG A 250 6.51 -9.17 2.47
N ALA A 251 5.30 -8.90 2.99
CA ALA A 251 4.80 -9.55 4.18
C ALA A 251 4.59 -11.07 3.96
N LEU A 252 4.01 -11.50 2.83
CA LEU A 252 3.86 -12.92 2.50
C LEU A 252 5.22 -13.62 2.35
N ILE A 253 6.13 -13.01 1.59
CA ILE A 253 7.48 -13.54 1.38
C ILE A 253 8.23 -13.59 2.72
N PHE A 254 8.09 -12.56 3.56
CA PHE A 254 8.68 -12.55 4.89
C PHE A 254 8.22 -13.74 5.73
N ILE A 255 6.92 -14.02 5.79
CA ILE A 255 6.37 -15.14 6.57
C ILE A 255 6.93 -16.47 6.09
N VAL A 256 6.94 -16.71 4.77
CA VAL A 256 7.44 -17.96 4.18
C VAL A 256 8.94 -18.12 4.44
N LEU A 257 9.74 -17.09 4.15
CA LEU A 257 11.18 -17.12 4.37
C LEU A 257 11.53 -17.28 5.86
N PHE A 258 10.83 -16.54 6.73
CA PHE A 258 11.03 -16.65 8.16
C PHE A 258 10.80 -18.08 8.65
N ALA A 259 9.71 -18.73 8.23
CA ALA A 259 9.43 -20.11 8.59
C ALA A 259 10.55 -21.06 8.12
N ILE A 260 11.01 -20.91 6.88
CA ILE A 260 12.08 -21.74 6.31
C ILE A 260 13.39 -21.52 7.09
N ILE A 261 13.80 -20.27 7.27
CA ILE A 261 15.07 -19.93 7.95
C ILE A 261 15.03 -20.35 9.41
N ALA A 262 13.91 -20.13 10.12
CA ALA A 262 13.73 -20.55 11.50
C ALA A 262 13.84 -22.07 11.66
N ILE A 263 13.26 -22.86 10.74
CA ILE A 263 13.38 -24.31 10.72
C ILE A 263 14.86 -24.72 10.51
N ILE A 264 15.54 -24.14 9.53
CA ILE A 264 16.96 -24.43 9.24
C ILE A 264 17.82 -24.13 10.45
N LEU A 265 17.67 -22.94 11.06
CA LEU A 265 18.47 -22.56 12.24
C LEU A 265 18.18 -23.45 13.44
N ASN A 266 16.94 -23.85 13.65
CA ASN A 266 16.58 -24.77 14.75
C ASN A 266 17.21 -26.16 14.54
N VAL A 267 17.23 -26.68 13.31
CA VAL A 267 17.93 -27.92 12.96
C VAL A 267 19.43 -27.78 13.21
N VAL A 268 20.05 -26.70 12.75
CA VAL A 268 21.48 -26.43 12.95
C VAL A 268 21.82 -26.33 14.46
N ALA A 269 21.02 -25.58 15.24
CA ALA A 269 21.19 -25.46 16.68
C ALA A 269 21.12 -26.84 17.40
N THR A 270 20.20 -27.70 16.94
CA THR A 270 20.04 -29.05 17.46
C THR A 270 21.26 -29.94 17.13
N LEU A 271 21.74 -29.88 15.89
CA LEU A 271 22.91 -30.65 15.43
C LEU A 271 24.19 -30.24 16.14
N LEU A 272 24.37 -28.94 16.40
CA LEU A 272 25.53 -28.41 17.10
C LEU A 272 25.56 -28.78 18.60
N LYS A 273 24.49 -29.39 19.13
CA LYS A 273 24.37 -29.79 20.57
C LYS A 273 24.72 -28.66 21.56
N LEU A 274 24.52 -27.42 21.13
CA LEU A 274 24.82 -26.22 21.94
C LEU A 274 24.00 -26.20 23.22
N VAL A 275 22.86 -26.87 23.21
CA VAL A 275 21.87 -26.90 24.29
C VAL A 275 22.32 -27.72 25.53
N ASN A 276 23.22 -28.67 25.33
CA ASN A 276 23.53 -29.66 26.37
C ASN A 276 24.70 -29.28 27.32
N LYS A 277 25.30 -28.10 27.18
CA LYS A 277 26.52 -27.71 27.92
C LYS A 277 26.33 -26.72 29.07
N ILE A 278 25.12 -26.26 29.34
CA ILE A 278 24.88 -25.31 30.43
C ILE A 278 24.21 -26.05 31.60
N PRO A 279 24.96 -26.39 32.65
CA PRO A 279 24.39 -27.05 33.84
C PRO A 279 23.65 -25.99 34.66
N LEU A 280 22.34 -25.88 34.48
CA LEU A 280 21.48 -25.04 35.32
C LEU A 280 20.66 -25.91 36.29
N ILE A 281 20.64 -25.48 37.56
CA ILE A 281 20.05 -26.23 38.65
C ILE A 281 18.51 -26.19 38.60
N GLY A 282 17.91 -27.36 38.44
CA GLY A 282 16.49 -27.75 38.72
C GLY A 282 15.40 -26.72 38.52
N SER A 283 14.92 -26.10 39.59
CA SER A 283 13.75 -25.21 39.57
C SER A 283 14.00 -23.86 38.86
N VAL A 284 15.19 -23.29 38.98
CA VAL A 284 15.58 -22.04 38.36
C VAL A 284 15.59 -22.18 36.84
N ASN A 285 16.10 -23.30 36.32
CA ASN A 285 16.09 -23.59 34.87
C ASN A 285 14.66 -23.65 34.28
N LYS A 286 13.71 -24.19 35.04
CA LYS A 286 12.31 -24.26 34.61
C LYS A 286 11.64 -22.89 34.58
N ILE A 287 11.86 -22.06 35.61
CA ILE A 287 11.29 -20.69 35.67
C ILE A 287 11.85 -19.83 34.56
N LEU A 288 13.16 -19.82 34.37
CA LEU A 288 13.80 -19.07 33.30
C LEU A 288 13.42 -19.61 31.92
N GLY A 289 13.20 -20.93 31.79
CA GLY A 289 12.65 -21.54 30.59
C GLY A 289 11.22 -21.05 30.28
N ALA A 290 10.38 -20.84 31.30
CA ALA A 290 9.05 -20.26 31.12
C ALA A 290 9.09 -18.82 30.58
N VAL A 291 10.01 -17.99 31.15
CA VAL A 291 10.20 -16.60 30.71
C VAL A 291 10.68 -16.56 29.25
N ALA A 292 11.65 -17.37 28.89
CA ALA A 292 12.13 -17.49 27.52
C ALA A 292 11.05 -18.02 26.56
N GLY A 293 10.23 -18.99 27.02
CA GLY A 293 9.08 -19.48 26.25
C GLY A 293 8.02 -18.40 26.04
N ALA A 294 7.78 -17.52 27.00
CA ALA A 294 6.90 -16.36 26.81
C ALA A 294 7.46 -15.39 25.75
N ALA A 295 8.78 -15.18 25.70
CA ALA A 295 9.42 -14.37 24.67
C ALA A 295 9.30 -15.01 23.26
N GLU A 296 9.49 -16.33 23.13
CA GLU A 296 9.22 -17.07 21.89
C GLU A 296 7.75 -16.92 21.46
N ALA A 297 6.81 -17.05 22.42
CA ALA A 297 5.38 -16.86 22.15
C ALA A 297 5.08 -15.47 21.60
N ALA A 298 5.69 -14.42 22.15
CA ALA A 298 5.50 -13.05 21.67
C ALA A 298 5.89 -12.94 20.19
N VAL A 299 7.03 -13.47 19.78
CA VAL A 299 7.46 -13.47 18.38
C VAL A 299 6.45 -14.21 17.48
N VAL A 300 5.99 -15.38 17.90
CA VAL A 300 5.00 -16.16 17.13
C VAL A 300 3.66 -15.42 17.03
N ILE A 301 3.21 -14.79 18.12
CA ILE A 301 1.98 -13.99 18.13
C ILE A 301 2.10 -12.81 17.15
N LEU A 302 3.23 -12.13 17.12
CA LEU A 302 3.49 -11.06 16.15
C LEU A 302 3.39 -11.55 14.70
N LEU A 303 3.98 -12.71 14.39
CA LEU A 303 3.89 -13.32 13.06
C LEU A 303 2.46 -13.68 12.69
N VAL A 304 1.68 -14.20 13.63
CA VAL A 304 0.26 -14.49 13.43
C VAL A 304 -0.51 -13.19 13.17
N CYS A 305 -0.22 -12.11 13.89
CA CYS A 305 -0.84 -10.80 13.66
C CYS A 305 -0.51 -10.27 12.25
N ILE A 306 0.78 -10.29 11.83
CA ILE A 306 1.19 -9.89 10.48
C ILE A 306 0.45 -10.74 9.43
N PHE A 307 0.38 -12.06 9.62
CA PHE A 307 -0.33 -12.95 8.71
C PHE A 307 -1.81 -12.60 8.59
N ILE A 308 -2.47 -12.31 9.71
CA ILE A 308 -3.88 -11.90 9.71
C ILE A 308 -4.06 -10.53 9.07
N GLN A 309 -3.17 -9.56 9.33
CA GLN A 309 -3.18 -8.25 8.64
C GLN A 309 -3.11 -8.43 7.13
N VAL A 310 -2.18 -9.25 6.66
CA VAL A 310 -2.05 -9.58 5.24
C VAL A 310 -3.35 -10.17 4.70
N ILE A 311 -3.94 -11.18 5.36
CA ILE A 311 -5.20 -11.80 4.91
C ILE A 311 -6.33 -10.78 4.87
N VAL A 312 -6.47 -9.91 5.87
CA VAL A 312 -7.52 -8.87 5.92
C VAL A 312 -7.35 -7.89 4.76
N VAL A 313 -6.13 -7.42 4.50
CA VAL A 313 -5.83 -6.54 3.35
C VAL A 313 -6.13 -7.26 2.04
N LEU A 314 -5.65 -8.49 1.87
CA LEU A 314 -5.80 -9.28 0.66
C LEU A 314 -7.25 -9.67 0.34
N SER A 315 -8.08 -9.86 1.36
CA SER A 315 -9.50 -10.19 1.20
C SER A 315 -10.39 -8.96 1.06
N GLY A 316 -9.83 -7.74 1.04
CA GLY A 316 -10.61 -6.51 1.07
C GLY A 316 -11.56 -6.45 2.27
N ASN A 317 -11.14 -7.01 3.41
CA ASN A 317 -11.98 -7.08 4.61
C ASN A 317 -13.29 -7.90 4.43
N GLY A 318 -13.39 -8.70 3.35
CA GLY A 318 -14.61 -9.44 2.98
C GLY A 318 -14.82 -10.78 3.68
N LEU A 319 -13.83 -11.26 4.46
CA LEU A 319 -13.97 -12.55 5.16
C LEU A 319 -14.87 -12.42 6.40
N ILE A 320 -15.73 -13.41 6.60
CA ILE A 320 -16.73 -13.41 7.70
C ILE A 320 -16.08 -13.35 9.09
N PHE A 321 -14.92 -14.01 9.27
CA PHE A 321 -14.25 -14.11 10.57
C PHE A 321 -12.98 -13.28 10.66
N LEU A 322 -12.27 -13.08 9.54
CA LEU A 322 -11.00 -12.33 9.45
C LEU A 322 -11.27 -10.97 8.81
N ASN A 323 -11.89 -10.07 9.58
CA ASN A 323 -12.18 -8.71 9.16
C ASN A 323 -11.97 -7.73 10.34
N THR A 324 -11.78 -6.46 10.03
CA THR A 324 -11.53 -5.41 11.03
C THR A 324 -12.64 -5.30 12.06
N MET A 325 -13.92 -5.43 11.66
CA MET A 325 -15.05 -5.37 12.59
C MET A 325 -14.97 -6.46 13.67
N THR A 326 -14.59 -7.70 13.29
CA THR A 326 -14.42 -8.80 14.27
C THR A 326 -13.19 -8.57 15.14
N ILE A 327 -12.11 -8.03 14.58
CA ILE A 327 -10.86 -7.74 15.29
C ILE A 327 -11.06 -6.62 16.32
N ASP A 328 -11.82 -5.58 15.98
CA ASP A 328 -12.12 -4.44 16.86
C ASP A 328 -12.87 -4.83 18.14
N GLU A 329 -13.64 -5.90 18.09
CA GLU A 329 -14.36 -6.44 19.26
C GLU A 329 -13.45 -7.24 20.20
N THR A 330 -12.21 -7.62 19.78
CA THR A 330 -11.26 -8.37 20.62
C THR A 330 -10.69 -7.49 21.74
N PHE A 331 -10.29 -8.10 22.87
CA PHE A 331 -9.74 -7.36 24.01
C PHE A 331 -8.23 -7.18 23.95
N VAL A 332 -7.50 -8.25 23.68
CA VAL A 332 -6.04 -8.28 23.67
C VAL A 332 -5.50 -8.26 22.24
N PHE A 333 -6.09 -9.07 21.36
CA PHE A 333 -5.62 -9.24 19.98
C PHE A 333 -5.56 -7.90 19.24
N LYS A 334 -6.58 -7.06 19.32
CA LYS A 334 -6.59 -5.76 18.61
C LYS A 334 -5.43 -4.85 18.97
N LYS A 335 -4.97 -4.86 20.22
CA LYS A 335 -3.84 -4.02 20.68
C LYS A 335 -2.52 -4.43 20.03
N ILE A 336 -2.38 -5.73 19.71
CA ILE A 336 -1.21 -6.27 19.04
C ILE A 336 -1.36 -6.12 17.54
N TYR A 337 -2.57 -6.32 17.02
CA TYR A 337 -2.91 -6.23 15.61
C TYR A 337 -2.69 -4.82 15.05
N TYR A 338 -3.11 -3.77 15.75
CA TYR A 338 -2.92 -2.37 15.34
C TYR A 338 -1.53 -1.81 15.70
N PHE A 339 -0.62 -2.64 16.17
CA PHE A 339 0.77 -2.24 16.25
C PHE A 339 1.36 -2.22 14.83
N GLU A 340 1.89 -1.07 14.42
CA GLU A 340 2.32 -0.76 13.04
C GLU A 340 3.51 -1.61 12.57
N PHE A 341 3.29 -2.95 12.48
CA PHE A 341 4.34 -3.88 12.02
C PHE A 341 4.59 -3.82 10.52
N LEU A 342 3.55 -3.52 9.73
CA LEU A 342 3.68 -3.45 8.28
C LEU A 342 4.54 -2.25 7.85
N ASP A 343 4.53 -1.17 8.62
CA ASP A 343 5.40 -0.02 8.38
C ASP A 343 6.89 -0.36 8.55
N PHE A 344 7.18 -1.42 9.30
CA PHE A 344 8.55 -1.95 9.44
C PHE A 344 9.00 -2.75 8.19
N LEU A 345 8.08 -3.14 7.32
CA LEU A 345 8.30 -3.89 6.09
C LEU A 345 8.22 -3.00 4.83
N ALA A 346 7.60 -1.83 4.95
CA ALA A 346 7.51 -0.84 3.88
C ALA A 346 8.85 -0.12 3.71
#